data_eaef5a3f4abf0be74bf47fbb3a4aa2ac
#
_entry.id   eaef5a3f4abf0be74bf47fbb3a4aa2ac
#
_cell.length_a   1.000
_cell.length_b   1.000
_cell.length_c   1.000
_cell.angle_alpha   90.00
_cell.angle_beta   90.00
_cell.angle_gamma   90.00
#
_symmetry.space_group_name_H-M   'P 1'
#
loop_
_entity.id
_entity.type
_entity.pdbx_description
1 polymer ?
#
loop_
_entity_poly.entity_id
_entity_poly.type
_entity_poly.pdbx_seq_one_letter_code
_entity_poly.pdbx_strand_id
1 'polypeptide(L)'
;MKNAETITQNWIRENGMQVSTFNTTPVKLLQAQQQATNLLRNHANLLTKAQVQTLQNFQKLMTHKNTRTKLKPEHAYPILNIATKVKRIEHKQQAI
;
A
#
# COMPACT_ATOMS: atom_id res chain seq x y z
N MET A 1 -11.18 -4.10 14.31
CA MET A 1 -10.03 -3.99 13.40
C MET A 1 -10.33 -4.72 12.09
N LYS A 2 -10.10 -4.05 10.98
CA LYS A 2 -10.34 -4.68 9.69
C LYS A 2 -9.24 -5.70 9.38
N ASN A 3 -9.64 -6.89 8.92
CA ASN A 3 -8.67 -7.89 8.51
C ASN A 3 -8.20 -7.63 7.08
N ALA A 4 -7.23 -8.42 6.61
CA ALA A 4 -6.68 -8.26 5.27
C ALA A 4 -7.74 -8.41 4.18
N GLU A 5 -8.69 -9.29 4.39
CA GLU A 5 -9.75 -9.56 3.44
C GLU A 5 -10.66 -8.35 3.24
N THR A 6 -11.03 -7.66 4.33
CA THR A 6 -11.84 -6.45 4.26
C THR A 6 -11.10 -5.31 3.55
N ILE A 7 -9.81 -5.13 3.86
CA ILE A 7 -8.96 -4.14 3.20
C ILE A 7 -8.91 -4.42 1.70
N THR A 8 -8.75 -5.67 1.34
CA THR A 8 -8.69 -6.15 -0.03
C THR A 8 -9.98 -5.82 -0.80
N GLN A 9 -11.15 -6.10 -0.20
CA GLN A 9 -12.43 -5.82 -0.84
C GLN A 9 -12.67 -4.33 -1.03
N ASN A 10 -12.27 -3.52 -0.06
CA ASN A 10 -12.38 -2.06 -0.19
C ASN A 10 -11.50 -1.55 -1.32
N TRP A 11 -10.31 -2.09 -1.46
CA TRP A 11 -9.40 -1.71 -2.53
C TRP A 11 -9.98 -2.04 -3.91
N ILE A 12 -10.59 -3.22 -4.07
CA ILE A 12 -11.25 -3.62 -5.31
C ILE A 12 -12.34 -2.63 -5.67
N ARG A 13 -13.16 -2.27 -4.70
CA ARG A 13 -14.28 -1.34 -4.91
C ARG A 13 -13.78 0.02 -5.40
N GLU A 14 -12.72 0.52 -4.78
CA GLU A 14 -12.15 1.82 -5.11
C GLU A 14 -11.48 1.83 -6.48
N ASN A 15 -10.86 0.72 -6.88
CA ASN A 15 -10.07 0.67 -8.09
C ASN A 15 -10.76 -0.07 -9.25
N GLY A 16 -11.97 -0.59 -9.03
CA GLY A 16 -12.77 -1.22 -10.09
C GLY A 16 -12.18 -2.51 -10.65
N MET A 17 -11.42 -3.24 -9.85
CA MET A 17 -10.79 -4.48 -10.31
C MET A 17 -11.78 -5.63 -10.39
N GLN A 18 -11.55 -6.52 -11.37
CA GLN A 18 -12.33 -7.75 -11.48
C GLN A 18 -11.87 -8.76 -10.43
N VAL A 19 -12.84 -9.49 -9.87
CA VAL A 19 -12.59 -10.47 -8.80
C VAL A 19 -11.62 -11.56 -9.25
N SER A 20 -11.74 -12.03 -10.48
CA SER A 20 -10.88 -13.10 -11.00
C SER A 20 -9.41 -12.67 -11.03
N THR A 21 -9.12 -11.44 -11.42
CA THR A 21 -7.76 -10.91 -11.42
C THR A 21 -7.26 -10.70 -9.99
N PHE A 22 -8.15 -10.26 -9.13
CA PHE A 22 -7.84 -10.00 -7.73
C PHE A 22 -7.43 -11.28 -6.99
N ASN A 23 -8.11 -12.40 -7.25
CA ASN A 23 -7.83 -13.66 -6.56
C ASN A 23 -6.42 -14.19 -6.81
N THR A 24 -5.75 -13.74 -7.87
CA THR A 24 -4.36 -14.13 -8.17
C THR A 24 -3.33 -13.19 -7.55
N THR A 25 -3.76 -12.07 -6.97
CA THR A 25 -2.86 -11.08 -6.39
C THR A 25 -2.60 -11.41 -4.92
N PRO A 26 -1.32 -11.55 -4.49
CA PRO A 26 -1.01 -11.80 -3.09
C PRO A 26 -1.59 -10.73 -2.16
N VAL A 27 -2.10 -11.16 -1.02
CA VAL A 27 -2.74 -10.27 -0.04
C VAL A 27 -1.76 -9.20 0.46
N LYS A 28 -0.48 -9.55 0.64
CA LYS A 28 0.53 -8.58 1.09
C LYS A 28 0.69 -7.42 0.12
N LEU A 29 0.60 -7.67 -1.19
CA LEU A 29 0.66 -6.60 -2.18
C LEU A 29 -0.54 -5.67 -2.07
N LEU A 30 -1.72 -6.22 -1.79
CA LEU A 30 -2.93 -5.43 -1.62
C LEU A 30 -2.88 -4.61 -0.34
N GLN A 31 -2.36 -5.18 0.73
CA GLN A 31 -2.14 -4.44 1.98
C GLN A 31 -1.16 -3.29 1.76
N ALA A 32 -0.07 -3.54 1.03
CA ALA A 32 0.91 -2.51 0.72
C ALA A 32 0.28 -1.40 -0.13
N GLN A 33 -0.58 -1.75 -1.07
CA GLN A 33 -1.28 -0.77 -1.88
C GLN A 33 -2.17 0.12 -1.01
N GLN A 34 -2.90 -0.47 -0.08
CA GLN A 34 -3.75 0.27 0.84
C GLN A 34 -2.91 1.22 1.71
N GLN A 35 -1.77 0.73 2.22
CA GLN A 35 -0.87 1.54 3.02
C GLN A 35 -0.27 2.68 2.21
N ALA A 36 0.15 2.41 0.97
CA ALA A 36 0.70 3.45 0.10
C ALA A 36 -0.31 4.58 -0.13
N THR A 37 -1.56 4.22 -0.40
CA THR A 37 -2.63 5.21 -0.60
C THR A 37 -2.84 6.04 0.65
N ASN A 38 -2.92 5.39 1.81
CA ASN A 38 -3.11 6.08 3.08
C ASN A 38 -1.95 7.04 3.39
N LEU A 39 -0.71 6.57 3.21
CA LEU A 39 0.46 7.38 3.50
C LEU A 39 0.55 8.61 2.61
N LEU A 40 0.30 8.45 1.31
CA LEU A 40 0.36 9.57 0.37
C LEU A 40 -0.77 10.57 0.61
N ARG A 41 -1.94 10.09 1.05
CA ARG A 41 -3.10 10.94 1.24
C ARG A 41 -3.10 11.66 2.59
N ASN A 42 -2.70 10.99 3.65
CA ASN A 42 -2.86 11.48 5.01
C ASN A 42 -1.56 11.79 5.75
N HIS A 43 -0.42 11.29 5.26
CA HIS A 43 0.86 11.39 5.97
C HIS A 43 2.00 11.87 5.07
N ALA A 44 1.68 12.57 3.99
CA ALA A 44 2.69 13.04 3.04
C ALA A 44 3.75 13.92 3.70
N ASN A 45 3.38 14.68 4.72
CA ASN A 45 4.28 15.58 5.45
C ASN A 45 5.35 14.82 6.26
N LEU A 46 5.13 13.54 6.54
CA LEU A 46 6.07 12.70 7.28
C LEU A 46 6.98 11.88 6.36
N LEU A 47 6.78 11.97 5.05
CA LEU A 47 7.51 11.19 4.07
C LEU A 47 8.65 11.99 3.47
N THR A 48 9.77 11.31 3.21
CA THR A 48 10.84 11.90 2.40
C THR A 48 10.45 11.87 0.93
N LYS A 49 11.14 12.66 0.12
CA LYS A 49 10.90 12.70 -1.32
C LYS A 49 11.08 11.32 -1.96
N ALA A 50 12.13 10.60 -1.54
CA ALA A 50 12.39 9.25 -2.04
C ALA A 50 11.28 8.28 -1.65
N GLN A 51 10.74 8.39 -0.44
CA GLN A 51 9.64 7.55 0.02
C GLN A 51 8.36 7.82 -0.77
N VAL A 52 8.05 9.08 -1.02
CA VAL A 52 6.88 9.45 -1.84
C VAL A 52 7.01 8.82 -3.22
N GLN A 53 8.17 8.91 -3.83
CA GLN A 53 8.39 8.35 -5.16
C GLN A 53 8.25 6.82 -5.16
N THR A 54 8.78 6.16 -4.14
CA THR A 54 8.65 4.70 -3.99
C THR A 54 7.17 4.30 -3.90
N LEU A 55 6.40 5.01 -3.10
CA LEU A 55 4.97 4.72 -2.93
C LEU A 55 4.19 4.96 -4.23
N GLN A 56 4.49 6.04 -4.93
CA GLN A 56 3.82 6.36 -6.19
C GLN A 56 4.14 5.32 -7.27
N ASN A 57 5.40 4.89 -7.36
CA ASN A 57 5.80 3.86 -8.31
C ASN A 57 5.09 2.54 -8.02
N PHE A 58 4.99 2.17 -6.74
CA PHE A 58 4.28 0.96 -6.35
C PHE A 58 2.81 1.03 -6.76
N GLN A 59 2.16 2.17 -6.55
CA GLN A 59 0.76 2.35 -6.95
C GLN A 59 0.59 2.18 -8.46
N LYS A 60 1.51 2.73 -9.26
CA LYS A 60 1.46 2.57 -10.71
C LYS A 60 1.57 1.11 -11.11
N LEU A 61 2.49 0.37 -10.49
CA LEU A 61 2.67 -1.04 -10.78
C LEU A 61 1.44 -1.85 -10.42
N MET A 62 0.77 -1.52 -9.33
CA MET A 62 -0.44 -2.20 -8.90
C MET A 62 -1.66 -1.86 -9.75
N THR A 63 -1.69 -0.66 -10.35
CA THR A 63 -2.83 -0.21 -11.13
C THR A 63 -2.93 -0.94 -12.48
N HIS A 64 -1.80 -1.28 -13.07
CA HIS A 64 -1.78 -1.94 -14.38
C HIS A 64 -1.72 -3.45 -14.22
N LYS A 65 -2.65 -4.15 -14.87
CA LYS A 65 -2.75 -5.61 -14.80
C LYS A 65 -1.44 -6.30 -15.17
N ASN A 66 -0.81 -5.84 -16.25
CA ASN A 66 0.41 -6.47 -16.76
C ASN A 66 1.57 -6.40 -15.78
N THR A 67 1.72 -5.30 -15.07
CA THR A 67 2.78 -5.15 -14.07
C THR A 67 2.39 -5.79 -12.75
N ARG A 68 1.11 -5.69 -12.35
CA ARG A 68 0.64 -6.27 -11.09
C ARG A 68 0.84 -7.78 -11.04
N THR A 69 0.56 -8.48 -12.13
CA THR A 69 0.71 -9.94 -12.18
C THR A 69 2.16 -10.40 -12.08
N LYS A 70 3.12 -9.51 -12.34
CA LYS A 70 4.54 -9.81 -12.25
C LYS A 70 5.12 -9.51 -10.86
N LEU A 71 4.38 -8.83 -10.01
CA LEU A 71 4.83 -8.50 -8.67
C LEU A 71 4.78 -9.73 -7.77
N LYS A 72 5.82 -9.88 -6.95
CA LYS A 72 5.90 -10.94 -5.95
C LYS A 72 5.57 -10.37 -4.57
N PRO A 73 5.14 -11.21 -3.59
CA PRO A 73 4.83 -10.70 -2.25
C PRO A 73 5.96 -9.89 -1.61
N GLU A 74 7.21 -10.21 -1.92
CA GLU A 74 8.38 -9.51 -1.39
C GLU A 74 8.43 -8.04 -1.80
N HIS A 75 7.80 -7.67 -2.91
CA HIS A 75 7.75 -6.27 -3.34
C HIS A 75 6.91 -5.40 -2.41
N ALA A 76 6.12 -6.00 -1.53
CA ALA A 76 5.35 -5.27 -0.53
C ALA A 76 6.21 -4.77 0.63
N TYR A 77 7.32 -5.42 0.93
CA TYR A 77 8.11 -5.11 2.11
C TYR A 77 8.63 -3.67 2.18
N PRO A 78 9.17 -3.07 1.11
CA PRO A 78 9.58 -1.68 1.18
C PRO A 78 8.43 -0.75 1.59
N ILE A 79 7.24 -1.01 1.07
CA ILE A 79 6.06 -0.19 1.37
C ILE A 79 5.65 -0.37 2.82
N LEU A 80 5.60 -1.60 3.31
CA LEU A 80 5.25 -1.89 4.69
C LEU A 80 6.28 -1.33 5.67
N ASN A 81 7.56 -1.33 5.30
CA ASN A 81 8.62 -0.71 6.09
C ASN A 81 8.43 0.80 6.21
N ILE A 82 8.07 1.47 5.13
CA ILE A 82 7.76 2.91 5.17
C ILE A 82 6.59 3.17 6.11
N ALA A 83 5.54 2.37 6.02
CA ALA A 83 4.38 2.50 6.89
C ALA A 83 4.76 2.35 8.37
N THR A 84 5.63 1.39 8.69
CA THR A 84 6.12 1.17 10.05
C THR A 84 6.90 2.38 10.55
N LYS A 85 7.76 2.95 9.71
CA LYS A 85 8.56 4.13 10.08
C LYS A 85 7.67 5.34 10.34
N VAL A 86 6.64 5.55 9.53
CA VAL A 86 5.71 6.66 9.71
C VAL A 86 4.94 6.49 11.02
N LYS A 87 4.50 5.29 11.34
CA LYS A 87 3.82 5.01 12.61
C LYS A 87 4.70 5.34 13.81
N ARG A 88 6.00 5.02 13.73
CA ARG A 88 6.94 5.37 14.80
C ARG A 88 7.08 6.87 14.98
N ILE A 89 7.14 7.61 13.87
CA ILE A 89 7.25 9.08 13.92
C ILE A 89 5.99 9.67 14.56
N GLU A 90 4.81 9.23 14.13
CA GLU A 90 3.54 9.68 14.71
C GLU A 90 3.47 9.39 16.21
N HIS A 91 3.88 8.20 16.60
CA HIS A 91 3.85 7.80 18.01
C HIS A 91 4.74 8.70 18.86
N LYS A 92 5.93 9.03 18.37
CA LYS A 92 6.84 9.94 19.06
C LYS A 92 6.23 11.33 19.17
N GLN A 93 5.58 11.83 18.13
CA GLN A 93 4.93 13.15 18.17
C GLN A 93 3.79 13.19 19.17
N GLN A 94 3.03 12.10 19.28
CA GLN A 94 1.92 12.00 20.24
C GLN A 94 2.40 11.86 21.67
N ALA A 95 3.59 11.33 21.88
CA ALA A 95 4.15 11.11 23.21
C ALA A 95 4.67 12.40 23.86
N ILE A 96 4.75 13.47 23.12
CA ILE A 96 5.14 14.79 23.62
C ILE A 96 3.90 15.52 24.14
#